data_ccbac73d10d11dd78b425c88d0a25d2b
#
_entry.id   ccbac73d10d11dd78b425c88d0a25d2b
#
_cell.length_a   1.000
_cell.length_b   1.000
_cell.length_c   1.000
_cell.angle_alpha   90.00
_cell.angle_beta   90.00
_cell.angle_gamma   90.00
#
_symmetry.space_group_name_H-M   'P 1'
#
loop_
_entity.id
_entity.type
_entity.pdbx_description
1 polymer ?
#
loop_
_entity_poly.entity_id
_entity_poly.type
_entity_poly.pdbx_seq_one_letter_code
_entity_poly.pdbx_strand_id
1 'polypeptide(L)'
;MREILDDVLALLDAGEDFALVKLAGDSGSTPRAAGAEMVVRRDGSIAGTIGGGLLEHTMRREAAAVLEVRQARLVDLRLAGRDLASDEEMVCGGAAEVLVSYVAPGDPALREVLAGAAAARAARRRAWLYTLLPADEEGAVEYCLLGADGEVTGAPACDPQALRAAVGKVAVHGSATLPDGRRVLVEQMAPPPTAVVCGGGHVGRALAPAALAAGFAVTVLDDREEFADPRRFPGARTVLGPFAGALERIGVDEDAYVVIVTRGHTHDMDVLVQALRTPARYVGLMASRSKRARMVAALREAGFGDADVARVHSPIGLDIGAETPAELAVSIVAEMIGVRAGTRG
;
A
#
# COMPACT_ATOMS: atom_id res chain seq x y z
N MET A 1 7.41 0.16 -6.25
CA MET A 1 7.22 -1.07 -7.07
C MET A 1 5.77 -1.56 -7.11
N ARG A 2 4.99 -1.42 -6.08
CA ARG A 2 3.60 -1.95 -6.05
C ARG A 2 2.71 -1.46 -7.18
N GLU A 3 2.76 -0.17 -7.51
CA GLU A 3 1.87 0.45 -8.51
C GLU A 3 2.28 0.11 -9.95
N ILE A 4 3.58 -0.15 -10.20
CA ILE A 4 4.15 -0.34 -11.52
C ILE A 4 4.69 -1.77 -11.77
N LEU A 5 4.48 -2.71 -10.83
CA LEU A 5 5.05 -4.06 -10.91
C LEU A 5 4.63 -4.79 -12.18
N ASP A 6 3.36 -4.70 -12.54
CA ASP A 6 2.82 -5.38 -13.71
C ASP A 6 3.33 -4.73 -15.02
N ASP A 7 3.48 -3.39 -15.03
CA ASP A 7 4.08 -2.67 -16.16
C ASP A 7 5.54 -3.05 -16.37
N VAL A 8 6.33 -3.11 -15.28
CA VAL A 8 7.76 -3.48 -15.34
C VAL A 8 7.93 -4.93 -15.82
N LEU A 9 7.14 -5.86 -15.30
CA LEU A 9 7.16 -7.26 -15.75
C LEU A 9 6.80 -7.38 -17.23
N ALA A 10 5.78 -6.65 -17.70
CA ALA A 10 5.37 -6.65 -19.10
C ALA A 10 6.50 -6.14 -20.02
N LEU A 11 7.23 -5.10 -19.63
CA LEU A 11 8.36 -4.57 -20.40
C LEU A 11 9.53 -5.57 -20.44
N LEU A 12 9.85 -6.21 -19.32
CA LEU A 12 10.88 -7.26 -19.27
C LEU A 12 10.51 -8.46 -20.16
N ASP A 13 9.23 -8.87 -20.15
CA ASP A 13 8.73 -9.96 -21.00
C ASP A 13 8.71 -9.59 -22.49
N ALA A 14 8.47 -8.31 -22.81
CA ALA A 14 8.55 -7.80 -24.18
C ALA A 14 10.00 -7.64 -24.67
N GLY A 15 11.00 -7.76 -23.80
CA GLY A 15 12.40 -7.54 -24.14
C GLY A 15 12.71 -6.08 -24.47
N GLU A 16 11.99 -5.14 -23.84
CA GLU A 16 12.22 -3.72 -23.97
C GLU A 16 13.19 -3.23 -22.89
N ASP A 17 14.08 -2.29 -23.24
CA ASP A 17 14.85 -1.56 -22.25
C ASP A 17 14.09 -0.31 -21.79
N PHE A 18 14.30 0.06 -20.55
CA PHE A 18 13.65 1.22 -19.94
C PHE A 18 14.50 1.78 -18.79
N ALA A 19 14.17 2.98 -18.34
CA ALA A 19 14.71 3.53 -17.11
C ALA A 19 13.69 3.37 -15.97
N LEU A 20 14.15 2.85 -14.83
CA LEU A 20 13.37 2.78 -13.59
C LEU A 20 13.81 3.89 -12.66
N VAL A 21 12.90 4.78 -12.33
CA VAL A 21 13.12 5.96 -11.49
C VAL A 21 12.52 5.73 -10.13
N LYS A 22 13.33 5.86 -9.06
CA LYS A 22 12.90 5.66 -7.66
C LYS A 22 13.30 6.84 -6.79
N LEU A 23 12.37 7.36 -6.02
CA LEU A 23 12.66 8.36 -5.00
C LEU A 23 13.39 7.68 -3.83
N ALA A 24 14.70 7.93 -3.72
CA ALA A 24 15.60 7.26 -2.78
C ALA A 24 15.61 7.92 -1.40
N GLY A 25 15.39 9.22 -1.34
CA GLY A 25 15.31 10.00 -0.13
C GLY A 25 14.63 11.33 -0.35
N ASP A 26 14.08 11.87 0.71
CA ASP A 26 13.43 13.17 0.70
C ASP A 26 13.72 13.93 2.00
N SER A 27 13.79 15.25 1.91
CA SER A 27 13.90 16.14 3.06
C SER A 27 13.10 17.41 2.84
N GLY A 28 12.41 17.86 3.86
CA GLY A 28 11.50 19.01 3.77
C GLY A 28 10.16 18.66 3.10
N SER A 29 9.56 19.59 2.37
CA SER A 29 8.30 19.38 1.68
C SER A 29 8.54 18.84 0.27
N THR A 30 8.27 17.56 0.04
CA THR A 30 8.35 16.90 -1.27
C THR A 30 6.97 16.53 -1.78
N PRO A 31 6.72 16.47 -3.10
CA PRO A 31 5.41 16.11 -3.67
C PRO A 31 4.96 14.68 -3.34
N ARG A 32 5.91 13.75 -3.12
CA ARG A 32 5.67 12.37 -2.66
C ARG A 32 6.78 11.93 -1.71
N ALA A 33 6.44 10.97 -0.84
CA ALA A 33 7.38 10.34 0.07
C ALA A 33 8.34 9.39 -0.65
N ALA A 34 9.47 9.08 -0.02
CA ALA A 34 10.40 8.04 -0.48
C ALA A 34 9.67 6.74 -0.83
N GLY A 35 10.10 6.06 -1.89
CA GLY A 35 9.46 4.87 -2.45
C GLY A 35 8.47 5.14 -3.60
N ALA A 36 8.25 6.39 -3.99
CA ALA A 36 7.54 6.69 -5.24
C ALA A 36 8.40 6.31 -6.46
N GLU A 37 7.76 5.77 -7.49
CA GLU A 37 8.44 5.18 -8.63
C GLU A 37 7.76 5.50 -9.96
N MET A 38 8.56 5.53 -11.00
CA MET A 38 8.14 5.77 -12.36
C MET A 38 9.01 4.97 -13.33
N VAL A 39 8.40 4.38 -14.34
CA VAL A 39 9.09 3.84 -15.51
C VAL A 39 9.14 4.92 -16.59
N VAL A 40 10.26 5.06 -17.26
CA VAL A 40 10.40 5.90 -18.46
C VAL A 40 10.87 5.03 -19.62
N ARG A 41 10.08 4.96 -20.70
CA ARG A 41 10.41 4.21 -21.92
C ARG A 41 11.24 5.07 -22.88
N ARG A 42 11.83 4.45 -23.90
CA ARG A 42 12.63 5.16 -24.91
C ARG A 42 11.85 6.22 -25.70
N ASP A 43 10.55 6.03 -25.87
CA ASP A 43 9.67 7.03 -26.52
C ASP A 43 9.30 8.20 -25.60
N GLY A 44 9.79 8.18 -24.36
CA GLY A 44 9.50 9.18 -23.32
C GLY A 44 8.16 8.99 -22.65
N SER A 45 7.38 7.94 -22.97
CA SER A 45 6.17 7.59 -22.24
C SER A 45 6.51 7.08 -20.83
N ILE A 46 5.59 7.27 -19.88
CA ILE A 46 5.79 6.92 -18.47
C ILE A 46 4.68 5.99 -17.97
N ALA A 47 5.01 5.19 -16.94
CA ALA A 47 4.07 4.50 -16.09
C ALA A 47 4.44 4.77 -14.62
N GLY A 48 3.46 4.95 -13.75
CA GLY A 48 3.68 5.40 -12.38
C GLY A 48 3.94 6.90 -12.27
N THR A 49 4.31 7.37 -11.07
CA THR A 49 4.58 8.80 -10.81
C THR A 49 5.47 8.98 -9.59
N ILE A 50 6.36 9.95 -9.65
CA ILE A 50 7.22 10.38 -8.53
C ILE A 50 6.78 11.72 -7.92
N GLY A 51 5.61 12.24 -8.31
CA GLY A 51 5.03 13.47 -7.74
C GLY A 51 4.61 14.54 -8.73
N GLY A 52 4.80 14.29 -10.04
CA GLY A 52 4.37 15.22 -11.11
C GLY A 52 5.27 16.45 -11.30
N GLY A 53 4.80 17.36 -12.18
CA GLY A 53 5.43 18.66 -12.42
C GLY A 53 6.89 18.60 -12.88
N LEU A 54 7.68 19.58 -12.42
CA LEU A 54 9.08 19.74 -12.80
C LEU A 54 9.96 18.56 -12.40
N LEU A 55 9.66 17.89 -11.28
CA LEU A 55 10.40 16.71 -10.84
C LEU A 55 10.33 15.59 -11.90
N GLU A 56 9.13 15.25 -12.38
CA GLU A 56 8.97 14.24 -13.44
C GLU A 56 9.59 14.69 -14.76
N HIS A 57 9.44 15.96 -15.13
CA HIS A 57 10.05 16.50 -16.33
C HIS A 57 11.58 16.37 -16.28
N THR A 58 12.21 16.75 -15.16
CA THR A 58 13.65 16.63 -14.98
C THR A 58 14.08 15.16 -15.02
N MET A 59 13.38 14.28 -14.32
CA MET A 59 13.72 12.85 -14.30
C MET A 59 13.51 12.15 -15.64
N ARG A 60 12.57 12.58 -16.46
CA ARG A 60 12.46 12.07 -17.85
C ARG A 60 13.69 12.42 -18.70
N ARG A 61 14.29 13.60 -18.50
CA ARG A 61 15.52 13.98 -19.18
C ARG A 61 16.71 13.14 -18.68
N GLU A 62 16.85 12.98 -17.36
CA GLU A 62 17.87 12.11 -16.77
C GLU A 62 17.70 10.65 -17.22
N ALA A 63 16.46 10.15 -17.27
CA ALA A 63 16.15 8.82 -17.78
C ALA A 63 16.58 8.63 -19.25
N ALA A 64 16.35 9.63 -20.11
CA ALA A 64 16.82 9.58 -21.50
C ALA A 64 18.35 9.48 -21.56
N ALA A 65 19.09 10.25 -20.74
CA ALA A 65 20.54 10.15 -20.66
C ALA A 65 21.00 8.78 -20.15
N VAL A 66 20.36 8.23 -19.12
CA VAL A 66 20.63 6.89 -18.57
C VAL A 66 20.39 5.80 -19.61
N LEU A 67 19.34 5.91 -20.42
CA LEU A 67 19.05 4.98 -21.52
C LEU A 67 20.12 4.98 -22.61
N GLU A 68 20.76 6.11 -22.88
CA GLU A 68 21.84 6.21 -23.87
C GLU A 68 23.17 5.67 -23.32
N VAL A 69 23.54 6.04 -22.07
CA VAL A 69 24.82 5.60 -21.49
C VAL A 69 24.74 4.21 -20.85
N ARG A 70 23.53 3.70 -20.60
CA ARG A 70 23.25 2.39 -19.98
C ARG A 70 23.87 2.20 -18.58
N GLN A 71 23.94 3.27 -17.84
CA GLN A 71 24.46 3.28 -16.46
C GLN A 71 23.43 3.93 -15.54
N ALA A 72 23.31 3.40 -14.32
CA ALA A 72 22.46 4.01 -13.31
C ALA A 72 23.11 5.30 -12.78
N ARG A 73 22.25 6.24 -12.34
CA ARG A 73 22.68 7.51 -11.76
C ARG A 73 21.84 7.83 -10.52
N LEU A 74 22.52 8.31 -9.47
CA LEU A 74 21.89 8.92 -8.31
C LEU A 74 21.90 10.44 -8.48
N VAL A 75 20.73 11.07 -8.44
CA VAL A 75 20.54 12.48 -8.75
C VAL A 75 20.02 13.21 -7.52
N ASP A 76 20.77 14.21 -7.05
CA ASP A 76 20.35 15.10 -6.00
C ASP A 76 19.66 16.34 -6.58
N LEU A 77 18.39 16.54 -6.18
CA LEU A 77 17.59 17.68 -6.62
C LEU A 77 17.23 18.57 -5.43
N ARG A 78 17.47 19.87 -5.57
CA ARG A 78 16.93 20.88 -4.68
C ARG A 78 15.61 21.39 -5.27
N LEU A 79 14.50 21.12 -4.56
CA LEU A 79 13.14 21.49 -4.96
C LEU A 79 12.79 22.95 -4.56
N ALA A 80 13.81 23.81 -4.36
CA ALA A 80 13.64 25.20 -4.01
C ALA A 80 14.31 26.08 -5.07
N GLY A 81 13.54 26.98 -5.70
CA GLY A 81 14.05 28.00 -6.61
C GLY A 81 13.36 28.02 -7.97
N ARG A 82 13.62 29.08 -8.74
CA ARG A 82 13.28 29.15 -10.17
C ARG A 82 14.28 28.33 -10.97
N ASP A 83 13.80 27.39 -11.74
CA ASP A 83 14.63 26.83 -12.81
C ASP A 83 14.73 27.86 -13.92
N LEU A 84 15.95 28.34 -14.21
CA LEU A 84 16.22 29.32 -15.26
C LEU A 84 15.94 28.79 -16.68
N ALA A 85 15.71 27.47 -16.82
CA ALA A 85 15.43 26.81 -18.09
C ALA A 85 13.93 26.52 -18.34
N SER A 86 13.08 26.65 -17.33
CA SER A 86 11.62 26.58 -17.41
C SER A 86 11.04 27.72 -16.58
N ASP A 87 10.01 28.41 -17.10
CA ASP A 87 9.30 29.49 -16.36
C ASP A 87 8.48 28.97 -15.17
N GLU A 88 8.71 27.72 -14.72
CA GLU A 88 8.01 27.11 -13.60
C GLU A 88 8.73 27.32 -12.27
N GLU A 89 8.02 27.89 -11.30
CA GLU A 89 8.48 28.01 -9.90
C GLU A 89 8.26 26.71 -9.14
N MET A 90 9.32 26.11 -8.59
CA MET A 90 9.18 25.08 -7.58
C MET A 90 8.88 25.70 -6.21
N VAL A 91 7.66 25.54 -5.74
CA VAL A 91 7.16 26.06 -4.45
C VAL A 91 7.47 25.12 -3.28
N CYS A 92 7.89 23.89 -3.56
CA CYS A 92 8.20 22.88 -2.54
C CYS A 92 9.63 23.06 -2.05
N GLY A 93 9.84 23.64 -0.87
CA GLY A 93 11.17 23.94 -0.30
C GLY A 93 11.95 22.74 0.24
N GLY A 94 11.90 21.56 -0.43
CA GLY A 94 12.57 20.32 -0.04
C GLY A 94 13.78 19.97 -0.90
N ALA A 95 14.43 18.84 -0.60
CA ALA A 95 15.41 18.19 -1.45
C ALA A 95 14.99 16.72 -1.68
N ALA A 96 15.27 16.20 -2.86
CA ALA A 96 14.98 14.83 -3.24
C ALA A 96 16.23 14.18 -3.80
N GLU A 97 16.49 12.95 -3.37
CA GLU A 97 17.50 12.08 -3.96
C GLU A 97 16.78 11.03 -4.80
N VAL A 98 17.12 10.92 -6.06
CA VAL A 98 16.41 10.07 -7.03
C VAL A 98 17.40 9.12 -7.71
N LEU A 99 17.13 7.83 -7.60
CA LEU A 99 17.84 6.80 -8.36
C LEU A 99 17.18 6.67 -9.73
N VAL A 100 17.96 6.78 -10.79
CA VAL A 100 17.59 6.49 -12.17
C VAL A 100 18.41 5.29 -12.64
N SER A 101 17.77 4.14 -12.78
CA SER A 101 18.42 2.87 -13.14
C SER A 101 18.14 2.52 -14.59
N TYR A 102 19.20 2.14 -15.35
CA TYR A 102 19.02 1.46 -16.64
C TYR A 102 18.58 0.01 -16.38
N VAL A 103 17.54 -0.43 -17.04
CA VAL A 103 17.11 -1.83 -17.06
C VAL A 103 17.30 -2.38 -18.47
N ALA A 104 18.15 -3.40 -18.59
CA ALA A 104 18.44 -4.04 -19.85
C ALA A 104 17.26 -4.88 -20.38
N PRO A 105 17.15 -5.08 -21.69
CA PRO A 105 16.11 -5.93 -22.28
C PRO A 105 16.11 -7.32 -21.64
N GLY A 106 14.96 -7.72 -21.07
CA GLY A 106 14.79 -9.05 -20.48
C GLY A 106 15.73 -9.37 -19.32
N ASP A 107 16.20 -8.35 -18.55
CA ASP A 107 17.09 -8.55 -17.40
C ASP A 107 16.63 -9.73 -16.52
N PRO A 108 17.36 -10.87 -16.54
CA PRO A 108 16.91 -12.10 -15.89
C PRO A 108 16.91 -11.98 -14.36
N ALA A 109 17.85 -11.22 -13.79
CA ALA A 109 17.98 -11.09 -12.35
C ALA A 109 16.84 -10.23 -11.78
N LEU A 110 16.56 -9.07 -12.38
CA LEU A 110 15.44 -8.24 -11.99
C LEU A 110 14.10 -8.94 -12.24
N ARG A 111 13.97 -9.64 -13.39
CA ARG A 111 12.76 -10.40 -13.70
C ARG A 111 12.45 -11.47 -12.66
N GLU A 112 13.45 -12.23 -12.23
CA GLU A 112 13.31 -13.26 -11.18
C GLU A 112 12.82 -12.64 -9.85
N VAL A 113 13.46 -11.56 -9.42
CA VAL A 113 13.10 -10.83 -8.19
C VAL A 113 11.66 -10.31 -8.25
N LEU A 114 11.26 -9.68 -9.35
CA LEU A 114 9.92 -9.12 -9.50
C LEU A 114 8.84 -10.18 -9.71
N ALA A 115 9.17 -11.29 -10.37
CA ALA A 115 8.28 -12.46 -10.46
C ALA A 115 8.03 -13.07 -9.06
N GLY A 116 9.07 -13.17 -8.23
CA GLY A 116 8.95 -13.56 -6.82
C GLY A 116 8.04 -12.61 -6.03
N ALA A 117 8.17 -11.29 -6.23
CA ALA A 117 7.31 -10.29 -5.61
C ALA A 117 5.84 -10.43 -6.06
N ALA A 118 5.61 -10.67 -7.35
CA ALA A 118 4.26 -10.92 -7.89
C ALA A 118 3.65 -12.21 -7.34
N ALA A 119 4.45 -13.28 -7.23
CA ALA A 119 4.02 -14.55 -6.64
C ALA A 119 3.68 -14.41 -5.14
N ALA A 120 4.48 -13.67 -4.39
CA ALA A 120 4.21 -13.37 -2.97
C ALA A 120 2.90 -12.57 -2.83
N ARG A 121 2.68 -11.55 -3.69
CA ARG A 121 1.44 -10.76 -3.74
C ARG A 121 0.22 -11.64 -4.04
N ALA A 122 0.31 -12.51 -5.04
CA ALA A 122 -0.77 -13.42 -5.43
C ALA A 122 -1.10 -14.45 -4.32
N ALA A 123 -0.08 -14.96 -3.65
CA ALA A 123 -0.22 -15.88 -2.51
C ALA A 123 -0.58 -15.16 -1.18
N ARG A 124 -0.83 -13.85 -1.20
CA ARG A 124 -1.10 -13.00 -0.03
C ARG A 124 -0.01 -13.11 1.06
N ARG A 125 1.25 -13.30 0.66
CA ARG A 125 2.40 -13.33 1.55
C ARG A 125 3.13 -11.99 1.52
N ARG A 126 3.67 -11.56 2.66
CA ARG A 126 4.54 -10.38 2.73
C ARG A 126 5.92 -10.73 2.19
N ALA A 127 6.50 -9.78 1.47
CA ALA A 127 7.89 -9.80 1.06
C ALA A 127 8.45 -8.37 1.11
N TRP A 128 9.77 -8.24 1.02
CA TRP A 128 10.45 -6.95 0.99
C TRP A 128 11.38 -6.91 -0.21
N LEU A 129 11.17 -5.94 -1.08
CA LEU A 129 12.05 -5.66 -2.19
C LEU A 129 13.15 -4.70 -1.71
N TYR A 130 14.37 -5.06 -1.97
CA TYR A 130 15.55 -4.26 -1.70
C TYR A 130 16.15 -3.80 -3.02
N THR A 131 16.44 -2.50 -3.11
CA THR A 131 17.23 -1.91 -4.17
C THR A 131 18.52 -1.37 -3.55
N LEU A 132 19.64 -2.01 -3.84
CA LEU A 132 20.94 -1.58 -3.36
C LEU A 132 21.40 -0.42 -4.24
N LEU A 133 21.65 0.72 -3.60
CA LEU A 133 22.13 1.91 -4.29
C LEU A 133 23.59 1.73 -4.69
N PRO A 134 24.01 2.33 -5.81
CA PRO A 134 25.41 2.32 -6.19
C PRO A 134 26.26 3.03 -5.12
N ALA A 135 27.50 2.58 -4.96
CA ALA A 135 28.41 3.16 -3.95
C ALA A 135 28.81 4.59 -4.28
N ASP A 136 28.92 4.90 -5.58
CA ASP A 136 29.21 6.22 -6.13
C ASP A 136 27.98 6.75 -6.89
N GLU A 137 28.06 7.98 -7.41
CA GLU A 137 26.97 8.61 -8.18
C GLU A 137 26.56 7.79 -9.41
N GLU A 138 27.47 6.96 -9.95
CA GLU A 138 27.26 6.06 -11.07
C GLU A 138 27.71 4.64 -10.69
N GLY A 139 26.91 3.62 -11.00
CA GLY A 139 27.28 2.25 -10.69
C GLY A 139 26.19 1.22 -10.93
N ALA A 140 26.47 -0.02 -10.55
CA ALA A 140 25.50 -1.10 -10.63
C ALA A 140 24.43 -0.99 -9.53
N VAL A 141 23.20 -1.24 -9.93
CA VAL A 141 22.06 -1.37 -9.00
C VAL A 141 21.71 -2.84 -8.89
N GLU A 142 21.65 -3.34 -7.68
CA GLU A 142 21.27 -4.72 -7.42
C GLU A 142 19.90 -4.77 -6.77
N TYR A 143 19.15 -5.84 -7.06
CA TYR A 143 17.83 -6.08 -6.52
C TYR A 143 17.77 -7.44 -5.84
N CYS A 144 17.09 -7.50 -4.70
CA CYS A 144 16.73 -8.77 -4.09
C CYS A 144 15.37 -8.68 -3.38
N LEU A 145 14.75 -9.84 -3.22
CA LEU A 145 13.49 -10.01 -2.50
C LEU A 145 13.73 -10.89 -1.29
N LEU A 146 13.29 -10.43 -0.12
CA LEU A 146 13.24 -11.23 1.10
C LEU A 146 11.80 -11.63 1.39
N GLY A 147 11.50 -12.91 1.40
CA GLY A 147 10.19 -13.45 1.82
C GLY A 147 10.01 -13.39 3.35
N ALA A 148 8.76 -13.43 3.80
CA ALA A 148 8.42 -13.52 5.22
C ALA A 148 8.97 -14.80 5.88
N ASP A 149 9.13 -15.88 5.10
CA ASP A 149 9.76 -17.15 5.47
C ASP A 149 11.29 -17.04 5.58
N GLY A 150 11.86 -15.96 5.08
CA GLY A 150 13.28 -15.67 5.08
C GLY A 150 14.04 -16.16 3.87
N GLU A 151 13.34 -16.67 2.88
CA GLU A 151 13.93 -16.98 1.59
C GLU A 151 14.33 -15.69 0.87
N VAL A 152 15.50 -15.69 0.25
CA VAL A 152 16.02 -14.56 -0.53
C VAL A 152 16.07 -14.96 -2.00
N THR A 153 15.41 -14.18 -2.84
CA THR A 153 15.45 -14.28 -4.30
C THR A 153 16.31 -13.14 -4.86
N GLY A 154 17.08 -13.41 -5.87
CA GLY A 154 18.14 -12.53 -6.39
C GLY A 154 19.47 -12.78 -5.70
N ALA A 155 20.54 -12.17 -6.19
CA ALA A 155 21.88 -12.37 -5.68
C ALA A 155 22.40 -11.13 -4.95
N PRO A 156 21.92 -10.82 -3.73
CA PRO A 156 22.54 -9.76 -2.97
C PRO A 156 23.89 -10.29 -2.46
N ALA A 157 24.93 -9.55 -2.69
CA ALA A 157 26.16 -9.73 -1.94
C ALA A 157 25.97 -9.26 -0.46
N CYS A 158 24.78 -9.45 0.11
CA CYS A 158 24.39 -9.00 1.44
C CYS A 158 23.98 -10.16 2.34
N ASP A 159 24.36 -10.07 3.59
CA ASP A 159 23.87 -10.99 4.61
C ASP A 159 22.33 -10.86 4.79
N PRO A 160 21.56 -11.95 4.66
CA PRO A 160 20.10 -11.92 4.90
C PRO A 160 19.70 -11.39 6.28
N GLN A 161 20.54 -11.55 7.30
CA GLN A 161 20.27 -10.99 8.63
C GLN A 161 20.37 -9.47 8.63
N ALA A 162 21.34 -8.90 7.90
CA ALA A 162 21.48 -7.46 7.73
C ALA A 162 20.28 -6.87 6.99
N LEU A 163 19.78 -7.55 5.95
CA LEU A 163 18.55 -7.15 5.24
C LEU A 163 17.34 -7.17 6.17
N ARG A 164 17.15 -8.22 6.97
CA ARG A 164 16.06 -8.28 7.96
C ARG A 164 16.14 -7.17 9.00
N ALA A 165 17.35 -6.84 9.49
CA ALA A 165 17.53 -5.73 10.43
C ALA A 165 17.17 -4.37 9.80
N ALA A 166 17.37 -4.21 8.51
CA ALA A 166 16.96 -3.00 7.78
C ALA A 166 15.44 -2.83 7.71
N VAL A 167 14.65 -3.93 7.58
CA VAL A 167 13.17 -3.89 7.62
C VAL A 167 12.65 -3.25 8.90
N GLY A 168 13.21 -3.60 10.05
CA GLY A 168 12.79 -3.07 11.35
C GLY A 168 12.93 -1.55 11.48
N LYS A 169 13.68 -0.90 10.59
CA LYS A 169 13.90 0.55 10.55
C LYS A 169 12.97 1.28 9.58
N VAL A 170 12.23 0.55 8.78
CA VAL A 170 11.39 1.10 7.69
C VAL A 170 9.96 0.60 7.84
N ALA A 171 8.99 1.51 7.95
CA ALA A 171 7.58 1.13 8.16
C ALA A 171 6.96 0.45 6.93
N VAL A 172 7.03 1.09 5.76
CA VAL A 172 6.47 0.57 4.48
C VAL A 172 7.47 0.77 3.34
N HIS A 173 8.06 1.97 3.23
CA HIS A 173 9.08 2.37 2.26
C HIS A 173 10.11 3.23 2.97
N GLY A 174 11.36 3.13 2.58
CA GLY A 174 12.40 3.99 3.11
C GLY A 174 13.79 3.53 2.74
N SER A 175 14.78 4.31 3.15
CA SER A 175 16.19 4.00 3.00
C SER A 175 16.79 3.51 4.31
N ALA A 176 17.76 2.61 4.22
CA ALA A 176 18.55 2.15 5.34
C ALA A 176 20.01 2.02 4.92
N THR A 177 20.92 2.02 5.92
CA THR A 177 22.34 1.71 5.69
C THR A 177 22.62 0.34 6.30
N LEU A 178 23.20 -0.55 5.52
CA LEU A 178 23.62 -1.87 5.94
C LEU A 178 24.90 -1.79 6.79
N PRO A 179 25.25 -2.84 7.56
CA PRO A 179 26.45 -2.87 8.38
C PRO A 179 27.76 -2.69 7.61
N ASP A 180 27.77 -3.03 6.31
CA ASP A 180 28.90 -2.86 5.41
C ASP A 180 29.00 -1.46 4.76
N GLY A 181 28.10 -0.54 5.16
CA GLY A 181 28.05 0.84 4.68
C GLY A 181 27.24 1.05 3.41
N ARG A 182 26.76 0.00 2.73
CA ARG A 182 25.91 0.15 1.55
C ARG A 182 24.55 0.70 1.91
N ARG A 183 24.04 1.58 1.08
CA ARG A 183 22.69 2.14 1.19
C ARG A 183 21.70 1.28 0.43
N VAL A 184 20.54 1.10 1.00
CA VAL A 184 19.49 0.26 0.42
C VAL A 184 18.13 0.93 0.56
N LEU A 185 17.35 0.88 -0.51
CA LEU A 185 15.92 1.18 -0.45
C LEU A 185 15.19 -0.10 -0.08
N VAL A 186 14.28 -0.01 0.86
CA VAL A 186 13.44 -1.12 1.33
C VAL A 186 12.00 -0.79 1.02
N GLU A 187 11.33 -1.69 0.31
CA GLU A 187 9.92 -1.56 -0.05
C GLU A 187 9.16 -2.81 0.38
N GLN A 188 8.17 -2.63 1.24
CA GLN A 188 7.31 -3.74 1.62
C GLN A 188 6.36 -4.11 0.46
N MET A 189 6.52 -5.31 -0.07
CA MET A 189 5.65 -5.93 -1.09
C MET A 189 4.55 -6.75 -0.38
N ALA A 190 3.68 -6.04 0.36
CA ALA A 190 2.54 -6.69 1.00
C ALA A 190 1.34 -6.76 0.04
N PRO A 191 0.47 -7.76 0.17
CA PRO A 191 -0.81 -7.76 -0.54
C PRO A 191 -1.64 -6.53 -0.14
N PRO A 192 -2.57 -6.10 -0.99
CA PRO A 192 -3.51 -5.06 -0.59
C PRO A 192 -4.22 -5.45 0.71
N PRO A 193 -4.35 -4.54 1.70
CA PRO A 193 -5.12 -4.81 2.90
C PRO A 193 -6.58 -5.12 2.50
N THR A 194 -7.24 -6.02 3.22
CA THR A 194 -8.60 -6.44 2.91
C THR A 194 -9.62 -5.66 3.72
N ALA A 195 -10.53 -4.94 3.06
CA ALA A 195 -11.73 -4.40 3.68
C ALA A 195 -12.84 -5.46 3.65
N VAL A 196 -13.20 -6.01 4.79
CA VAL A 196 -14.31 -6.94 4.95
C VAL A 196 -15.55 -6.16 5.37
N VAL A 197 -16.43 -5.87 4.41
CA VAL A 197 -17.63 -5.07 4.61
C VAL A 197 -18.79 -6.00 4.96
N CYS A 198 -19.20 -6.03 6.21
CA CYS A 198 -20.34 -6.78 6.72
C CYS A 198 -21.60 -5.94 6.59
N GLY A 199 -22.37 -6.20 5.53
CA GLY A 199 -23.58 -5.50 5.13
C GLY A 199 -23.49 -4.86 3.76
N GLY A 200 -24.17 -5.43 2.75
CA GLY A 200 -24.26 -4.94 1.36
C GLY A 200 -25.33 -3.87 1.12
N GLY A 201 -25.83 -3.21 2.19
CA GLY A 201 -26.83 -2.15 2.14
C GLY A 201 -26.31 -0.86 1.49
N HIS A 202 -26.98 0.27 1.74
CA HIS A 202 -26.65 1.55 1.10
C HIS A 202 -25.22 2.01 1.38
N VAL A 203 -24.77 1.90 2.65
CA VAL A 203 -23.41 2.30 3.03
C VAL A 203 -22.38 1.34 2.47
N GLY A 204 -22.58 0.00 2.61
CA GLY A 204 -21.67 -0.99 2.03
C GLY A 204 -21.52 -0.85 0.52
N ARG A 205 -22.62 -0.52 -0.18
CA ARG A 205 -22.61 -0.28 -1.63
C ARG A 205 -21.80 0.97 -2.01
N ALA A 206 -21.84 2.02 -1.21
CA ALA A 206 -21.04 3.23 -1.44
C ALA A 206 -19.57 3.03 -1.02
N LEU A 207 -19.34 2.26 0.05
CA LEU A 207 -18.02 2.02 0.61
C LEU A 207 -17.13 1.15 -0.29
N ALA A 208 -17.68 0.10 -0.91
CA ALA A 208 -16.90 -0.84 -1.68
C ALA A 208 -16.08 -0.18 -2.81
N PRO A 209 -16.65 0.65 -3.71
CA PRO A 209 -15.88 1.33 -4.74
C PRO A 209 -14.87 2.34 -4.17
N ALA A 210 -15.19 3.03 -3.08
CA ALA A 210 -14.30 3.98 -2.43
C ALA A 210 -13.08 3.27 -1.81
N ALA A 211 -13.28 2.13 -1.17
CA ALA A 211 -12.20 1.32 -0.61
C ALA A 211 -11.32 0.70 -1.72
N LEU A 212 -11.91 0.20 -2.81
CA LEU A 212 -11.17 -0.26 -3.99
C LEU A 212 -10.28 0.85 -4.58
N ALA A 213 -10.83 2.06 -4.76
CA ALA A 213 -10.09 3.22 -5.25
C ALA A 213 -8.95 3.63 -4.30
N ALA A 214 -9.10 3.39 -3.00
CA ALA A 214 -8.06 3.63 -1.98
C ALA A 214 -7.04 2.47 -1.86
N GLY A 215 -7.09 1.47 -2.74
CA GLY A 215 -6.14 0.37 -2.81
C GLY A 215 -6.38 -0.76 -1.80
N PHE A 216 -7.61 -0.93 -1.31
CA PHE A 216 -8.01 -2.11 -0.54
C PHE A 216 -8.54 -3.20 -1.47
N ALA A 217 -8.24 -4.46 -1.16
CA ALA A 217 -9.05 -5.58 -1.65
C ALA A 217 -10.36 -5.57 -0.86
N VAL A 218 -11.52 -5.73 -1.54
CA VAL A 218 -12.82 -5.62 -0.86
C VAL A 218 -13.54 -6.96 -0.90
N THR A 219 -14.04 -7.39 0.26
CA THR A 219 -14.98 -8.50 0.39
C THR A 219 -16.26 -7.98 1.04
N VAL A 220 -17.41 -8.14 0.37
CA VAL A 220 -18.72 -7.75 0.90
C VAL A 220 -19.48 -8.99 1.30
N LEU A 221 -19.95 -9.03 2.54
CA LEU A 221 -20.78 -10.09 3.10
C LEU A 221 -22.20 -9.58 3.36
N ASP A 222 -23.21 -10.28 2.89
CA ASP A 222 -24.61 -10.09 3.31
C ASP A 222 -25.33 -11.44 3.38
N ASP A 223 -26.34 -11.57 4.23
CA ASP A 223 -27.17 -12.77 4.37
C ASP A 223 -28.32 -12.83 3.36
N ARG A 224 -28.50 -11.79 2.57
CA ARG A 224 -29.55 -11.66 1.54
C ARG A 224 -28.91 -11.66 0.15
N GLU A 225 -29.45 -12.50 -0.73
CA GLU A 225 -28.95 -12.68 -2.09
C GLU A 225 -28.88 -11.34 -2.88
N GLU A 226 -29.95 -10.54 -2.82
CA GLU A 226 -30.01 -9.26 -3.52
C GLU A 226 -28.95 -8.25 -3.07
N PHE A 227 -28.45 -8.35 -1.80
CA PHE A 227 -27.44 -7.46 -1.22
C PHE A 227 -26.01 -8.02 -1.33
N ALA A 228 -25.86 -9.33 -1.61
CA ALA A 228 -24.60 -9.98 -1.91
C ALA A 228 -24.39 -10.21 -3.42
N ASP A 229 -25.22 -9.63 -4.28
CA ASP A 229 -25.13 -9.77 -5.74
C ASP A 229 -23.83 -9.15 -6.27
N PRO A 230 -22.93 -9.92 -6.94
CA PRO A 230 -21.67 -9.41 -7.51
C PRO A 230 -21.84 -8.23 -8.46
N ARG A 231 -22.96 -8.13 -9.15
CA ARG A 231 -23.25 -7.01 -10.07
C ARG A 231 -23.34 -5.65 -9.37
N ARG A 232 -23.59 -5.64 -8.06
CA ARG A 232 -23.64 -4.44 -7.23
C ARG A 232 -22.26 -3.97 -6.77
N PHE A 233 -21.25 -4.84 -6.84
CA PHE A 233 -19.92 -4.64 -6.29
C PHE A 233 -18.82 -5.00 -7.30
N PRO A 234 -18.77 -4.33 -8.46
CA PRO A 234 -17.75 -4.61 -9.47
C PRO A 234 -16.35 -4.41 -8.87
N GLY A 235 -15.48 -5.41 -9.08
CA GLY A 235 -14.11 -5.42 -8.53
C GLY A 235 -13.99 -5.93 -7.08
N ALA A 236 -15.09 -6.15 -6.36
CA ALA A 236 -15.09 -6.74 -5.04
C ALA A 236 -15.51 -8.22 -5.06
N ARG A 237 -15.00 -9.00 -4.13
CA ARG A 237 -15.53 -10.34 -3.82
C ARG A 237 -16.82 -10.20 -3.03
N THR A 238 -17.86 -10.96 -3.39
CA THR A 238 -19.08 -11.03 -2.60
C THR A 238 -19.23 -12.40 -1.94
N VAL A 239 -19.80 -12.42 -0.75
CA VAL A 239 -20.06 -13.62 0.04
C VAL A 239 -21.52 -13.58 0.49
N LEU A 240 -22.32 -14.53 -0.01
CA LEU A 240 -23.68 -14.75 0.49
C LEU A 240 -23.64 -15.75 1.64
N GLY A 241 -24.22 -15.39 2.77
CA GLY A 241 -24.34 -16.31 3.89
C GLY A 241 -24.59 -15.63 5.24
N PRO A 242 -24.87 -16.42 6.27
CA PRO A 242 -25.15 -15.88 7.59
C PRO A 242 -23.92 -15.15 8.15
N PHE A 243 -24.16 -14.11 8.95
CA PHE A 243 -23.10 -13.37 9.63
C PHE A 243 -22.40 -14.22 10.70
N ALA A 244 -23.10 -15.18 11.31
CA ALA A 244 -22.52 -16.10 12.28
C ALA A 244 -21.37 -16.94 11.66
N GLY A 245 -20.20 -16.95 12.27
CA GLY A 245 -19.01 -17.67 11.80
C GLY A 245 -18.45 -17.18 10.46
N ALA A 246 -18.88 -16.00 9.99
CA ALA A 246 -18.51 -15.52 8.66
C ALA A 246 -17.06 -15.09 8.57
N LEU A 247 -16.52 -14.43 9.59
CA LEU A 247 -15.14 -13.92 9.55
C LEU A 247 -14.10 -15.04 9.54
N GLU A 248 -14.39 -16.17 10.19
CA GLU A 248 -13.55 -17.37 10.10
C GLU A 248 -13.56 -17.95 8.67
N ARG A 249 -14.76 -18.08 8.05
CA ARG A 249 -14.88 -18.56 6.67
C ARG A 249 -14.21 -17.66 5.64
N ILE A 250 -14.17 -16.35 5.89
CA ILE A 250 -13.51 -15.36 5.02
C ILE A 250 -11.99 -15.43 5.18
N GLY A 251 -11.50 -15.79 6.36
CA GLY A 251 -10.06 -15.83 6.68
C GLY A 251 -9.52 -14.43 6.98
N VAL A 252 -10.00 -13.81 8.08
CA VAL A 252 -9.56 -12.48 8.52
C VAL A 252 -8.18 -12.56 9.16
N ASP A 253 -7.21 -11.86 8.57
CA ASP A 253 -5.81 -11.76 8.99
C ASP A 253 -5.49 -10.40 9.66
N GLU A 254 -4.21 -10.19 10.00
CA GLU A 254 -3.72 -8.94 10.61
C GLU A 254 -3.70 -7.74 9.65
N ASP A 255 -3.90 -7.91 8.36
CA ASP A 255 -4.04 -6.86 7.37
C ASP A 255 -5.51 -6.57 7.01
N ALA A 256 -6.44 -7.22 7.72
CA ALA A 256 -7.87 -7.04 7.49
C ALA A 256 -8.45 -5.84 8.26
N TYR A 257 -9.40 -5.18 7.61
CA TYR A 257 -10.22 -4.07 8.11
C TYR A 257 -11.67 -4.51 8.11
N VAL A 258 -12.21 -4.84 9.27
CA VAL A 258 -13.59 -5.27 9.40
C VAL A 258 -14.50 -4.07 9.58
N VAL A 259 -15.43 -3.87 8.65
CA VAL A 259 -16.39 -2.76 8.63
C VAL A 259 -17.79 -3.29 8.85
N ILE A 260 -18.40 -2.95 9.99
CA ILE A 260 -19.70 -3.46 10.44
C ILE A 260 -20.77 -2.41 10.14
N VAL A 261 -21.52 -2.64 9.06
CA VAL A 261 -22.61 -1.79 8.56
C VAL A 261 -23.87 -2.59 8.27
N THR A 262 -24.13 -3.61 9.12
CA THR A 262 -25.25 -4.53 8.94
C THR A 262 -26.59 -3.85 9.23
N ARG A 263 -27.68 -4.55 8.91
CA ARG A 263 -29.03 -4.13 9.29
C ARG A 263 -29.36 -4.60 10.71
N GLY A 264 -29.26 -3.74 11.69
CA GLY A 264 -29.80 -4.02 13.03
C GLY A 264 -28.80 -4.59 14.05
N HIS A 265 -29.25 -4.59 15.30
CA HIS A 265 -28.37 -4.76 16.45
C HIS A 265 -27.81 -6.17 16.64
N THR A 266 -28.59 -7.21 16.28
CA THR A 266 -28.21 -8.61 16.50
C THR A 266 -27.02 -8.98 15.62
N HIS A 267 -27.11 -8.70 14.33
CA HIS A 267 -26.03 -8.99 13.40
C HIS A 267 -24.76 -8.17 13.67
N ASP A 268 -24.91 -6.91 14.08
CA ASP A 268 -23.75 -6.08 14.44
C ASP A 268 -22.98 -6.70 15.60
N MET A 269 -23.68 -7.19 16.63
CA MET A 269 -23.05 -7.82 17.79
C MET A 269 -22.40 -9.15 17.44
N ASP A 270 -23.06 -9.97 16.63
CA ASP A 270 -22.50 -11.25 16.16
C ASP A 270 -21.19 -11.05 15.40
N VAL A 271 -21.13 -10.06 14.48
CA VAL A 271 -19.92 -9.74 13.72
C VAL A 271 -18.87 -9.11 14.63
N LEU A 272 -19.25 -8.20 15.53
CA LEU A 272 -18.32 -7.50 16.41
C LEU A 272 -17.57 -8.47 17.33
N VAL A 273 -18.28 -9.44 17.93
CA VAL A 273 -17.68 -10.49 18.77
C VAL A 273 -16.70 -11.34 17.97
N GLN A 274 -17.04 -11.71 16.73
CA GLN A 274 -16.12 -12.43 15.86
C GLN A 274 -14.90 -11.58 15.53
N ALA A 275 -15.08 -10.32 15.11
CA ALA A 275 -14.00 -9.42 14.73
C ALA A 275 -12.97 -9.22 15.84
N LEU A 276 -13.43 -9.06 17.09
CA LEU A 276 -12.54 -8.90 18.24
C LEU A 276 -11.74 -10.16 18.59
N ARG A 277 -12.16 -11.34 18.13
CA ARG A 277 -11.43 -12.61 18.26
C ARG A 277 -10.44 -12.84 17.14
N THR A 278 -10.43 -12.00 16.11
CA THR A 278 -9.48 -12.06 15.01
C THR A 278 -8.30 -11.08 15.23
N PRO A 279 -7.18 -11.27 14.51
CA PRO A 279 -6.08 -10.32 14.53
C PRO A 279 -6.33 -9.07 13.66
N ALA A 280 -7.56 -8.82 13.21
CA ALA A 280 -7.90 -7.69 12.34
C ALA A 280 -7.28 -6.38 12.84
N ARG A 281 -6.63 -5.65 11.92
CA ARG A 281 -6.00 -4.35 12.20
C ARG A 281 -7.01 -3.28 12.57
N TYR A 282 -8.20 -3.35 12.00
CA TYR A 282 -9.26 -2.37 12.20
C TYR A 282 -10.60 -3.07 12.40
N VAL A 283 -11.36 -2.61 13.39
CA VAL A 283 -12.73 -3.05 13.63
C VAL A 283 -13.62 -1.81 13.76
N GLY A 284 -14.30 -1.45 12.67
CA GLY A 284 -15.18 -0.30 12.62
C GLY A 284 -16.64 -0.69 12.75
N LEU A 285 -17.38 0.00 13.61
CA LEU A 285 -18.80 -0.25 13.87
C LEU A 285 -19.65 0.98 13.62
N MET A 286 -20.62 0.86 12.71
CA MET A 286 -21.64 1.88 12.51
C MET A 286 -22.66 1.86 13.66
N ALA A 287 -22.48 2.76 14.60
CA ALA A 287 -23.40 2.90 15.73
C ALA A 287 -23.46 4.34 16.21
N SER A 288 -24.66 4.78 16.65
CA SER A 288 -24.79 6.00 17.43
C SER A 288 -24.07 5.87 18.77
N ARG A 289 -23.75 6.99 19.40
CA ARG A 289 -23.10 7.00 20.73
C ARG A 289 -23.86 6.16 21.77
N SER A 290 -25.21 6.24 21.77
CA SER A 290 -26.07 5.45 22.67
C SER A 290 -26.04 3.95 22.34
N LYS A 291 -26.00 3.58 21.04
CA LYS A 291 -25.89 2.19 20.61
C LYS A 291 -24.52 1.63 21.00
N ARG A 292 -23.44 2.39 20.78
CA ARG A 292 -22.08 2.01 21.19
C ARG A 292 -22.02 1.70 22.69
N ALA A 293 -22.58 2.55 23.55
CA ALA A 293 -22.55 2.31 25.00
C ALA A 293 -23.21 0.97 25.40
N ARG A 294 -24.35 0.63 24.77
CA ARG A 294 -25.02 -0.67 25.01
C ARG A 294 -24.18 -1.85 24.49
N MET A 295 -23.57 -1.71 23.34
CA MET A 295 -22.72 -2.77 22.77
C MET A 295 -21.46 -3.00 23.61
N VAL A 296 -20.84 -1.94 24.13
CA VAL A 296 -19.71 -2.05 25.07
C VAL A 296 -20.11 -2.79 26.36
N ALA A 297 -21.28 -2.50 26.92
CA ALA A 297 -21.78 -3.23 28.09
C ALA A 297 -21.94 -4.73 27.77
N ALA A 298 -22.57 -5.07 26.63
CA ALA A 298 -22.75 -6.46 26.22
C ALA A 298 -21.40 -7.17 25.91
N LEU A 299 -20.40 -6.48 25.36
CA LEU A 299 -19.07 -7.04 25.19
C LEU A 299 -18.40 -7.38 26.52
N ARG A 300 -18.52 -6.52 27.53
CA ARG A 300 -17.98 -6.79 28.87
C ARG A 300 -18.66 -7.98 29.51
N GLU A 301 -19.99 -8.11 29.38
CA GLU A 301 -20.76 -9.30 29.84
C GLU A 301 -20.32 -10.57 29.12
N ALA A 302 -19.89 -10.47 27.83
CA ALA A 302 -19.35 -11.56 27.05
C ALA A 302 -17.84 -11.86 27.32
N GLY A 303 -17.24 -11.16 28.32
CA GLY A 303 -15.86 -11.40 28.77
C GLY A 303 -14.77 -10.65 28.04
N PHE A 304 -15.09 -9.66 27.20
CA PHE A 304 -14.09 -8.81 26.54
C PHE A 304 -13.58 -7.72 27.49
N GLY A 305 -12.25 -7.51 27.49
CA GLY A 305 -11.60 -6.50 28.31
C GLY A 305 -11.56 -5.11 27.68
N ASP A 306 -11.06 -4.14 28.43
CA ASP A 306 -10.93 -2.75 27.94
C ASP A 306 -10.00 -2.63 26.73
N ALA A 307 -8.98 -3.47 26.64
CA ALA A 307 -8.09 -3.54 25.47
C ALA A 307 -8.85 -3.96 24.21
N ASP A 308 -9.77 -4.91 24.30
CA ASP A 308 -10.59 -5.35 23.15
C ASP A 308 -11.55 -4.24 22.74
N VAL A 309 -12.20 -3.60 23.71
CA VAL A 309 -13.14 -2.49 23.47
C VAL A 309 -12.43 -1.30 22.82
N ALA A 310 -11.17 -1.04 23.20
CA ALA A 310 -10.37 0.04 22.61
C ALA A 310 -10.05 -0.16 21.12
N ARG A 311 -10.07 -1.42 20.63
CA ARG A 311 -9.91 -1.74 19.20
C ARG A 311 -11.12 -1.33 18.35
N VAL A 312 -12.26 -1.01 18.97
CA VAL A 312 -13.50 -0.73 18.24
C VAL A 312 -13.60 0.75 17.90
N HIS A 313 -13.48 1.08 16.63
CA HIS A 313 -13.74 2.41 16.08
C HIS A 313 -15.26 2.62 15.95
N SER A 314 -15.85 3.40 16.85
CA SER A 314 -17.28 3.68 16.87
C SER A 314 -17.59 5.01 17.58
N PRO A 315 -18.34 5.91 16.96
CA PRO A 315 -18.88 5.82 15.59
C PRO A 315 -17.79 5.62 14.57
N ILE A 316 -18.06 4.79 13.54
CA ILE A 316 -17.10 4.50 12.47
C ILE A 316 -16.85 5.74 11.61
N GLY A 317 -15.59 5.93 11.18
CA GLY A 317 -15.20 7.02 10.30
C GLY A 317 -14.74 8.28 11.03
N LEU A 318 -14.13 9.17 10.28
CA LEU A 318 -13.75 10.51 10.75
C LEU A 318 -14.99 11.38 10.95
N ASP A 319 -15.00 12.19 12.00
CA ASP A 319 -16.07 13.18 12.21
C ASP A 319 -15.91 14.36 11.23
N ILE A 320 -16.52 14.23 10.05
CA ILE A 320 -16.51 15.23 8.98
C ILE A 320 -17.91 15.79 8.69
N GLY A 321 -18.90 15.50 9.54
CA GLY A 321 -20.29 15.88 9.30
C GLY A 321 -20.98 15.08 8.20
N ALA A 322 -20.53 13.82 7.94
CA ALA A 322 -21.09 12.96 6.89
C ALA A 322 -22.53 12.54 7.21
N GLU A 323 -23.46 12.74 6.27
CA GLU A 323 -24.88 12.41 6.37
C GLU A 323 -25.33 11.35 5.35
N THR A 324 -24.84 11.44 4.12
CA THR A 324 -25.22 10.52 3.03
C THR A 324 -24.37 9.25 3.06
N PRO A 325 -24.85 8.12 2.48
CA PRO A 325 -24.03 6.90 2.34
C PRO A 325 -22.69 7.12 1.63
N ALA A 326 -22.64 8.02 0.66
CA ALA A 326 -21.41 8.35 -0.06
C ALA A 326 -20.41 9.11 0.82
N GLU A 327 -20.88 10.09 1.59
CA GLU A 327 -20.04 10.84 2.54
C GLU A 327 -19.55 9.95 3.68
N LEU A 328 -20.41 9.05 4.19
CA LEU A 328 -20.02 8.04 5.17
C LEU A 328 -18.93 7.12 4.62
N ALA A 329 -19.03 6.72 3.35
CA ALA A 329 -17.98 5.92 2.70
C ALA A 329 -16.63 6.67 2.67
N VAL A 330 -16.62 7.96 2.34
CA VAL A 330 -15.41 8.81 2.38
C VAL A 330 -14.85 8.89 3.80
N SER A 331 -15.70 9.17 4.78
CA SER A 331 -15.33 9.25 6.20
C SER A 331 -14.68 7.96 6.70
N ILE A 332 -15.28 6.80 6.39
CA ILE A 332 -14.80 5.47 6.78
C ILE A 332 -13.45 5.16 6.11
N VAL A 333 -13.35 5.37 4.80
CA VAL A 333 -12.10 5.10 4.08
C VAL A 333 -10.97 6.01 4.57
N ALA A 334 -11.26 7.27 4.87
CA ALA A 334 -10.26 8.19 5.44
C ALA A 334 -9.74 7.72 6.80
N GLU A 335 -10.61 7.21 7.68
CA GLU A 335 -10.18 6.61 8.95
C GLU A 335 -9.34 5.34 8.72
N MET A 336 -9.76 4.44 7.83
CA MET A 336 -9.02 3.24 7.46
C MET A 336 -7.62 3.57 6.92
N ILE A 337 -7.48 4.62 6.10
CA ILE A 337 -6.19 5.12 5.61
C ILE A 337 -5.33 5.63 6.78
N GLY A 338 -5.91 6.38 7.72
CA GLY A 338 -5.21 6.85 8.91
C GLY A 338 -4.65 5.72 9.77
N VAL A 339 -5.45 4.66 9.98
CA VAL A 339 -5.00 3.44 10.69
C VAL A 339 -3.89 2.72 9.90
N ARG A 340 -4.01 2.63 8.58
CA ARG A 340 -2.97 2.05 7.72
C ARG A 340 -1.65 2.80 7.82
N ALA A 341 -1.71 4.12 7.87
CA ALA A 341 -0.55 5.00 7.98
C ALA A 341 0.04 5.08 9.41
N GLY A 342 -0.63 4.49 10.42
CA GLY A 342 -0.20 4.61 11.83
C GLY A 342 -0.41 6.00 12.43
N THR A 343 -1.21 6.86 11.78
CA THR A 343 -1.54 8.21 12.30
C THR A 343 -2.78 8.19 13.21
N ARG A 344 -3.46 7.06 13.25
CA ARG A 344 -4.59 6.74 14.15
C ARG A 344 -4.49 5.28 14.58
N GLY A 345 -4.49 5.05 15.85
CA GLY A 345 -4.55 3.76 16.52
C GLY A 345 -5.33 3.91 17.82
#